data_a3389aa20f2024a8e8a5995652cc139e
#
_entry.id   a3389aa20f2024a8e8a5995652cc139e
#
_cell.length_a   1.000
_cell.length_b   1.000
_cell.length_c   1.000
_cell.angle_alpha   90.00
_cell.angle_beta   90.00
_cell.angle_gamma   90.00
#
_symmetry.space_group_name_H-M   'P 1'
#
loop_
_entity.id
_entity.type
_entity.pdbx_description
1 polymer ?
#
loop_
_entity_poly.entity_id
_entity_poly.type
_entity_poly.pdbx_seq_one_letter_code
_entity_poly.pdbx_strand_id
1 'polypeptide(L)'
;QYIKNNTNGLFALQFTFNFGIEADKRLNTAAGYLDYLGTDKMTADQLKQQFYKLACTYSVSASRNKTTITLSGLDENKVEALKLMEQFLANAKADADAWKQFVALEKKAREMNKLNQNANFSALYSYGIYGPYNPYRNKMTAQELDNANPTDMVKLISSLVNYKHEVAYYGPTDLKQVIAMVDKNHRTAKKLADVPAGREYEEQLTKENEILIAPYQAKNIYMRQYNNNGTQWTPEREPVVALFNEYFGGGMNTVVFQELRESRGLAYNAFAAYVTPSRKGHPEFAMTHIISQNDKMMDCIRTFNAIVDTVPQSERAFALAKQSLMKRIATERTTKTAIFAKYAQAKELGIDYDINRTIYEALPNITLQDIVKFEQENMAHKPYRYIILGDEKNLDIKALEQIAPIKRISTEEIFGN
;
A
#
# COMPACT_ATOMS: atom_id res chain seq x y z
N GLN A 1 -21.07 2.97 9.75
CA GLN A 1 -21.03 3.94 8.65
C GLN A 1 -22.10 3.59 7.60
N TYR A 2 -22.72 4.59 6.98
CA TYR A 2 -23.80 4.36 6.03
C TYR A 2 -23.78 5.37 4.88
N ILE A 3 -23.88 4.88 3.65
CA ILE A 3 -24.06 5.71 2.46
C ILE A 3 -25.16 5.10 1.60
N LYS A 4 -26.18 5.90 1.28
CA LYS A 4 -27.29 5.46 0.41
C LYS A 4 -26.86 5.48 -1.06
N ASN A 5 -27.03 4.34 -1.74
CA ASN A 5 -26.87 4.22 -3.18
C ASN A 5 -28.20 4.56 -3.87
N ASN A 6 -28.25 5.69 -4.58
CA ASN A 6 -29.42 6.11 -5.32
C ASN A 6 -29.31 5.83 -6.82
N THR A 7 -28.30 5.10 -7.27
CA THR A 7 -28.00 4.95 -8.71
C THR A 7 -28.35 3.57 -9.27
N ASN A 8 -28.29 2.54 -8.45
CA ASN A 8 -28.55 1.15 -8.87
C ASN A 8 -28.88 0.25 -7.66
N GLY A 9 -29.21 -1.02 -7.93
CA GLY A 9 -29.56 -2.03 -6.92
C GLY A 9 -28.34 -2.78 -6.34
N LEU A 10 -27.14 -2.21 -6.33
CA LEU A 10 -25.95 -2.85 -5.77
C LEU A 10 -25.67 -2.40 -4.34
N PHE A 11 -25.18 -3.32 -3.52
CA PHE A 11 -24.72 -3.04 -2.17
C PHE A 11 -23.28 -3.50 -1.93
N ALA A 12 -22.68 -2.94 -0.90
CA ALA A 12 -21.48 -3.45 -0.23
C ALA A 12 -21.63 -3.28 1.28
N LEU A 13 -21.37 -4.35 2.01
CA LEU A 13 -21.36 -4.42 3.47
C LEU A 13 -19.96 -4.82 3.92
N GLN A 14 -19.31 -4.01 4.75
CA GLN A 14 -17.95 -4.24 5.22
C GLN A 14 -17.92 -4.32 6.75
N PHE A 15 -17.20 -5.31 7.25
CA PHE A 15 -16.82 -5.44 8.66
C PHE A 15 -15.32 -5.23 8.77
N THR A 16 -14.90 -4.15 9.44
CA THR A 16 -13.50 -3.77 9.54
C THR A 16 -13.00 -3.92 10.98
N PHE A 17 -12.04 -4.77 11.17
CA PHE A 17 -11.32 -5.01 12.43
C PHE A 17 -10.00 -4.23 12.36
N ASN A 18 -9.77 -3.30 13.31
CA ASN A 18 -8.61 -2.41 13.31
C ASN A 18 -7.32 -3.11 13.80
N PHE A 19 -7.05 -4.30 13.29
CA PHE A 19 -5.78 -5.01 13.40
C PHE A 19 -5.56 -5.89 12.16
N GLY A 20 -4.31 -6.09 11.79
CA GLY A 20 -3.93 -6.83 10.59
C GLY A 20 -2.61 -7.57 10.79
N ILE A 21 -1.81 -7.70 9.74
CA ILE A 21 -0.56 -8.48 9.78
C ILE A 21 0.50 -7.91 10.73
N GLU A 22 0.42 -6.65 11.13
CA GLU A 22 1.27 -6.08 12.18
C GLU A 22 0.99 -6.68 13.56
N ALA A 23 -0.25 -7.14 13.80
CA ALA A 23 -0.63 -7.83 15.02
C ALA A 23 -0.45 -9.36 14.90
N ASP A 24 -0.82 -9.94 13.75
CA ASP A 24 -0.66 -11.36 13.49
C ASP A 24 -0.39 -11.63 11.99
N LYS A 25 0.85 -11.96 11.66
CA LYS A 25 1.28 -12.25 10.28
C LYS A 25 0.55 -13.42 9.60
N ARG A 26 -0.14 -14.29 10.38
CA ARG A 26 -0.92 -15.42 9.87
C ARG A 26 -2.22 -15.00 9.22
N LEU A 27 -2.75 -13.82 9.55
CA LEU A 27 -4.07 -13.35 9.06
C LEU A 27 -4.18 -13.38 7.55
N ASN A 28 -3.13 -12.97 6.83
CA ASN A 28 -3.16 -12.96 5.36
C ASN A 28 -3.21 -14.39 4.78
N THR A 29 -2.43 -15.31 5.36
CA THR A 29 -2.44 -16.74 5.01
C THR A 29 -3.79 -17.37 5.34
N ALA A 30 -4.34 -17.10 6.52
CA ALA A 30 -5.64 -17.62 6.95
C ALA A 30 -6.78 -17.12 6.05
N ALA A 31 -6.77 -15.83 5.67
CA ALA A 31 -7.74 -15.27 4.74
C ALA A 31 -7.70 -15.93 3.35
N GLY A 32 -6.49 -16.11 2.79
CA GLY A 32 -6.31 -16.79 1.50
C GLY A 32 -6.71 -18.28 1.51
N TYR A 33 -6.53 -18.95 2.64
CA TYR A 33 -6.92 -20.36 2.77
C TYR A 33 -8.43 -20.57 2.74
N LEU A 34 -9.24 -19.59 3.16
CA LEU A 34 -10.71 -19.70 3.12
C LEU A 34 -11.27 -19.98 1.73
N ASP A 35 -10.62 -19.54 0.68
CA ASP A 35 -11.08 -19.75 -0.71
C ASP A 35 -11.08 -21.23 -1.13
N TYR A 36 -10.42 -22.09 -0.36
CA TYR A 36 -10.31 -23.53 -0.59
C TYR A 36 -11.27 -24.33 0.28
N LEU A 37 -12.06 -23.67 1.13
CA LEU A 37 -12.84 -24.34 2.18
C LEU A 37 -14.33 -24.34 1.91
N GLY A 38 -14.98 -25.39 2.39
CA GLY A 38 -16.41 -25.48 2.56
C GLY A 38 -16.79 -25.62 4.03
N THR A 39 -17.97 -26.21 4.24
CA THR A 39 -18.53 -26.55 5.56
C THR A 39 -18.85 -28.07 5.60
N ASP A 40 -19.37 -28.56 6.69
CA ASP A 40 -19.90 -29.93 6.75
C ASP A 40 -21.04 -30.21 5.75
N LYS A 41 -21.72 -29.15 5.25
CA LYS A 41 -22.90 -29.24 4.40
C LYS A 41 -22.64 -28.92 2.93
N MET A 42 -21.54 -28.22 2.62
CA MET A 42 -21.23 -27.72 1.29
C MET A 42 -19.73 -27.79 1.04
N THR A 43 -19.33 -28.25 -0.13
CA THR A 43 -17.95 -28.09 -0.62
C THR A 43 -17.64 -26.63 -0.93
N ALA A 44 -16.36 -26.30 -1.12
CA ALA A 44 -15.94 -24.95 -1.55
C ALA A 44 -16.62 -24.54 -2.86
N ASP A 45 -16.71 -25.44 -3.83
CA ASP A 45 -17.37 -25.17 -5.13
C ASP A 45 -18.87 -24.95 -4.98
N GLN A 46 -19.55 -25.76 -4.16
CA GLN A 46 -20.96 -25.57 -3.87
C GLN A 46 -21.23 -24.22 -3.19
N LEU A 47 -20.36 -23.80 -2.26
CA LEU A 47 -20.45 -22.48 -1.61
C LEU A 47 -20.30 -21.34 -2.64
N LYS A 48 -19.31 -21.42 -3.54
CA LYS A 48 -19.11 -20.45 -4.62
C LYS A 48 -20.32 -20.40 -5.55
N GLN A 49 -20.92 -21.55 -5.88
CA GLN A 49 -22.13 -21.61 -6.69
C GLN A 49 -23.35 -20.96 -6.00
N GLN A 50 -23.48 -21.10 -4.68
CA GLN A 50 -24.56 -20.43 -3.94
C GLN A 50 -24.40 -18.91 -3.98
N PHE A 51 -23.20 -18.38 -3.74
CA PHE A 51 -22.94 -16.95 -3.90
C PHE A 51 -23.19 -16.46 -5.32
N TYR A 52 -22.79 -17.23 -6.32
CA TYR A 52 -23.05 -16.90 -7.73
C TYR A 52 -24.55 -16.80 -8.02
N LYS A 53 -25.37 -17.76 -7.54
CA LYS A 53 -26.84 -17.73 -7.70
C LYS A 53 -27.48 -16.50 -7.05
N LEU A 54 -26.91 -16.00 -5.97
CA LEU A 54 -27.34 -14.79 -5.29
C LEU A 54 -26.81 -13.51 -5.98
N ALA A 55 -26.00 -13.64 -7.04
CA ALA A 55 -25.27 -12.53 -7.63
C ALA A 55 -24.53 -11.69 -6.57
N CYS A 56 -23.94 -12.37 -5.59
CA CYS A 56 -23.18 -11.80 -4.51
C CYS A 56 -21.81 -12.43 -4.41
N THR A 57 -20.86 -11.72 -3.80
CA THR A 57 -19.51 -12.20 -3.50
C THR A 57 -19.11 -11.78 -2.10
N TYR A 58 -18.26 -12.56 -1.47
CA TYR A 58 -17.60 -12.15 -0.24
C TYR A 58 -16.07 -12.23 -0.41
N SER A 59 -15.35 -11.50 0.41
CA SER A 59 -13.90 -11.58 0.53
C SER A 59 -13.46 -11.30 1.96
N VAL A 60 -12.34 -11.92 2.36
CA VAL A 60 -11.63 -11.60 3.59
C VAL A 60 -10.22 -11.18 3.20
N SER A 61 -9.76 -10.06 3.71
CA SER A 61 -8.44 -9.53 3.43
C SER A 61 -7.79 -8.96 4.69
N ALA A 62 -6.49 -9.15 4.84
CA ALA A 62 -5.71 -8.55 5.90
C ALA A 62 -4.65 -7.61 5.32
N SER A 63 -4.66 -6.36 5.72
CA SER A 63 -3.64 -5.36 5.43
C SER A 63 -2.68 -5.21 6.63
N ARG A 64 -1.85 -4.18 6.62
CA ARG A 64 -0.89 -3.92 7.72
C ARG A 64 -1.59 -3.84 9.08
N ASN A 65 -2.62 -3.01 9.18
CA ASN A 65 -3.31 -2.66 10.43
C ASN A 65 -4.81 -2.93 10.42
N LYS A 66 -5.34 -3.58 9.41
CA LYS A 66 -6.79 -3.88 9.27
C LYS A 66 -7.03 -5.25 8.70
N THR A 67 -8.06 -5.91 9.20
CA THR A 67 -8.68 -7.08 8.56
C THR A 67 -10.09 -6.70 8.18
N THR A 68 -10.47 -6.92 6.93
CA THR A 68 -11.79 -6.54 6.40
C THR A 68 -12.48 -7.74 5.80
N ILE A 69 -13.75 -7.94 6.19
CA ILE A 69 -14.68 -8.87 5.56
C ILE A 69 -15.64 -8.03 4.74
N THR A 70 -15.73 -8.29 3.44
CA THR A 70 -16.62 -7.56 2.53
C THR A 70 -17.60 -8.52 1.89
N LEU A 71 -18.88 -8.15 1.92
CA LEU A 71 -19.96 -8.79 1.19
C LEU A 71 -20.56 -7.79 0.21
N SER A 72 -20.71 -8.14 -1.07
CA SER A 72 -21.24 -7.23 -2.08
C SER A 72 -22.01 -7.96 -3.17
N GLY A 73 -22.91 -7.24 -3.85
CA GLY A 73 -23.69 -7.79 -4.94
C GLY A 73 -25.06 -7.12 -5.11
N LEU A 74 -26.09 -7.88 -5.51
CA LEU A 74 -27.46 -7.41 -5.63
C LEU A 74 -28.11 -7.22 -4.26
N ASP A 75 -28.61 -6.03 -4.00
CA ASP A 75 -29.19 -5.66 -2.70
C ASP A 75 -30.41 -6.49 -2.29
N GLU A 76 -31.21 -6.93 -3.25
CA GLU A 76 -32.35 -7.81 -2.98
C GLU A 76 -31.96 -9.14 -2.33
N ASN A 77 -30.75 -9.62 -2.59
CA ASN A 77 -30.22 -10.89 -2.08
C ASN A 77 -29.29 -10.74 -0.85
N LYS A 78 -29.11 -9.50 -0.35
CA LYS A 78 -28.13 -9.22 0.72
C LYS A 78 -28.36 -9.99 2.01
N VAL A 79 -29.63 -10.24 2.38
CA VAL A 79 -29.95 -10.95 3.63
C VAL A 79 -29.55 -12.41 3.54
N GLU A 80 -29.89 -13.08 2.44
CA GLU A 80 -29.51 -14.47 2.16
C GLU A 80 -28.01 -14.61 2.03
N ALA A 81 -27.37 -13.68 1.32
CA ALA A 81 -25.91 -13.66 1.16
C ALA A 81 -25.18 -13.43 2.50
N LEU A 82 -25.69 -12.53 3.36
CA LEU A 82 -25.17 -12.31 4.71
C LEU A 82 -25.30 -13.57 5.57
N LYS A 83 -26.44 -14.24 5.57
CA LYS A 83 -26.65 -15.49 6.29
C LYS A 83 -25.68 -16.58 5.81
N LEU A 84 -25.51 -16.71 4.49
CA LEU A 84 -24.61 -17.68 3.89
C LEU A 84 -23.15 -17.42 4.30
N MET A 85 -22.70 -16.17 4.25
CA MET A 85 -21.36 -15.76 4.69
C MET A 85 -21.15 -16.05 6.18
N GLU A 86 -22.08 -15.66 7.03
CA GLU A 86 -22.00 -15.88 8.49
C GLU A 86 -21.99 -17.37 8.83
N GLN A 87 -22.81 -18.18 8.16
CA GLN A 87 -22.81 -19.63 8.33
C GLN A 87 -21.48 -20.24 7.89
N PHE A 88 -20.92 -19.78 6.78
CA PHE A 88 -19.62 -20.25 6.30
C PHE A 88 -18.51 -19.88 7.29
N LEU A 89 -18.36 -18.61 7.65
CA LEU A 89 -17.30 -18.15 8.55
C LEU A 89 -17.36 -18.82 9.93
N ALA A 90 -18.56 -19.23 10.36
CA ALA A 90 -18.75 -19.94 11.61
C ALA A 90 -18.40 -21.42 11.57
N ASN A 91 -18.63 -22.05 10.42
CA ASN A 91 -18.62 -23.50 10.25
C ASN A 91 -17.63 -23.94 9.16
N ALA A 92 -16.75 -23.05 8.72
CA ALA A 92 -15.69 -23.39 7.79
C ALA A 92 -14.89 -24.58 8.36
N LYS A 93 -14.70 -25.59 7.54
CA LYS A 93 -14.02 -26.81 7.95
C LYS A 93 -12.63 -26.86 7.37
N ALA A 94 -11.65 -26.97 8.24
CA ALA A 94 -10.28 -27.20 7.81
C ALA A 94 -10.18 -28.53 7.04
N ASP A 95 -9.47 -28.49 5.91
CA ASP A 95 -9.20 -29.62 5.04
C ASP A 95 -7.69 -29.74 4.85
N ALA A 96 -7.14 -30.89 5.24
CA ALA A 96 -5.70 -31.12 5.22
C ALA A 96 -5.12 -31.20 3.79
N ASP A 97 -5.88 -31.72 2.83
CA ASP A 97 -5.43 -31.81 1.43
C ASP A 97 -5.52 -30.44 0.74
N ALA A 98 -6.59 -29.68 0.99
CA ALA A 98 -6.71 -28.30 0.55
C ALA A 98 -5.59 -27.42 1.15
N TRP A 99 -5.21 -27.64 2.41
CA TRP A 99 -4.08 -26.95 3.03
C TRP A 99 -2.76 -27.25 2.33
N LYS A 100 -2.47 -28.53 2.06
CA LYS A 100 -1.25 -28.91 1.32
C LYS A 100 -1.19 -28.28 -0.06
N GLN A 101 -2.31 -28.25 -0.79
CA GLN A 101 -2.39 -27.61 -2.11
C GLN A 101 -2.17 -26.11 -2.00
N PHE A 102 -2.83 -25.44 -1.06
CA PHE A 102 -2.65 -24.00 -0.79
C PHE A 102 -1.20 -23.65 -0.48
N VAL A 103 -0.56 -24.39 0.46
CA VAL A 103 0.85 -24.20 0.83
C VAL A 103 1.79 -24.41 -0.37
N ALA A 104 1.55 -25.43 -1.17
CA ALA A 104 2.36 -25.71 -2.37
C ALA A 104 2.25 -24.56 -3.39
N LEU A 105 1.05 -24.04 -3.63
CA LEU A 105 0.82 -22.89 -4.52
C LEU A 105 1.44 -21.61 -3.97
N GLU A 106 1.31 -21.34 -2.68
CA GLU A 106 1.92 -20.18 -2.02
C GLU A 106 3.46 -20.20 -2.13
N LYS A 107 4.08 -21.35 -1.86
CA LYS A 107 5.53 -21.53 -2.03
C LYS A 107 5.97 -21.31 -3.48
N LYS A 108 5.23 -21.90 -4.43
CA LYS A 108 5.51 -21.70 -5.87
C LYS A 108 5.39 -20.22 -6.27
N ALA A 109 4.36 -19.53 -5.81
CA ALA A 109 4.20 -18.11 -6.07
C ALA A 109 5.36 -17.27 -5.51
N ARG A 110 5.88 -17.63 -4.32
CA ARG A 110 7.06 -16.97 -3.73
C ARG A 110 8.31 -17.18 -4.58
N GLU A 111 8.57 -18.40 -5.06
CA GLU A 111 9.71 -18.67 -5.96
C GLU A 111 9.57 -17.90 -7.29
N MET A 112 8.36 -17.84 -7.86
CA MET A 112 8.11 -17.04 -9.06
C MET A 112 8.34 -15.53 -8.83
N ASN A 113 8.01 -15.02 -7.65
CA ASN A 113 8.28 -13.63 -7.29
C ASN A 113 9.79 -13.31 -7.23
N LYS A 114 10.62 -14.26 -6.80
CA LYS A 114 12.09 -14.09 -6.83
C LYS A 114 12.66 -13.97 -8.26
N LEU A 115 11.94 -14.47 -9.26
CA LEU A 115 12.30 -14.34 -10.68
C LEU A 115 11.74 -13.05 -11.33
N ASN A 116 10.92 -12.29 -10.62
CA ASN A 116 10.29 -11.09 -11.14
C ASN A 116 11.05 -9.83 -10.68
N GLN A 117 11.53 -9.02 -11.61
CA GLN A 117 12.32 -7.82 -11.31
C GLN A 117 11.56 -6.81 -10.45
N ASN A 118 10.28 -6.57 -10.75
CA ASN A 118 9.46 -5.63 -9.97
C ASN A 118 9.24 -6.12 -8.52
N ALA A 119 9.01 -7.43 -8.33
CA ALA A 119 8.85 -8.01 -7.00
C ALA A 119 10.15 -7.91 -6.18
N ASN A 120 11.31 -8.22 -6.80
CA ASN A 120 12.63 -8.04 -6.16
C ASN A 120 12.85 -6.58 -5.76
N PHE A 121 12.59 -5.64 -6.69
CA PHE A 121 12.79 -4.23 -6.40
C PHE A 121 11.86 -3.71 -5.31
N SER A 122 10.60 -4.15 -5.29
CA SER A 122 9.65 -3.78 -4.25
C SER A 122 10.07 -4.32 -2.88
N ALA A 123 10.57 -5.57 -2.81
CA ALA A 123 11.07 -6.16 -1.59
C ALA A 123 12.34 -5.43 -1.10
N LEU A 124 13.29 -5.14 -1.99
CA LEU A 124 14.50 -4.38 -1.69
C LEU A 124 14.17 -2.96 -1.21
N TYR A 125 13.24 -2.28 -1.87
CA TYR A 125 12.80 -0.95 -1.48
C TYR A 125 12.13 -0.95 -0.09
N SER A 126 11.28 -1.94 0.18
CA SER A 126 10.68 -2.10 1.51
C SER A 126 11.76 -2.36 2.58
N TYR A 127 12.78 -3.16 2.27
CA TYR A 127 13.94 -3.34 3.13
C TYR A 127 14.72 -2.03 3.35
N GLY A 128 14.90 -1.26 2.29
CA GLY A 128 15.57 0.05 2.35
C GLY A 128 14.84 1.09 3.20
N ILE A 129 13.51 1.06 3.25
CA ILE A 129 12.72 1.98 4.09
C ILE A 129 12.67 1.51 5.54
N TYR A 130 12.33 0.24 5.78
CA TYR A 130 11.96 -0.27 7.10
C TYR A 130 13.03 -1.18 7.73
N GLY A 131 14.05 -1.60 6.97
CA GLY A 131 15.02 -2.60 7.44
C GLY A 131 14.46 -4.03 7.46
N PRO A 132 15.03 -4.90 8.34
CA PRO A 132 14.67 -6.32 8.37
C PRO A 132 13.21 -6.61 8.75
N TYR A 133 12.56 -5.77 9.55
CA TYR A 133 11.14 -5.89 9.88
C TYR A 133 10.32 -4.99 8.96
N ASN A 134 9.71 -5.58 7.94
CA ASN A 134 8.99 -4.86 6.90
C ASN A 134 7.83 -5.70 6.33
N PRO A 135 6.88 -5.09 5.58
CA PRO A 135 5.71 -5.80 5.05
C PRO A 135 6.01 -7.00 4.15
N TYR A 136 7.12 -6.98 3.41
CA TYR A 136 7.49 -8.10 2.53
C TYR A 136 7.98 -9.33 3.28
N ARG A 137 8.60 -9.11 4.43
CA ARG A 137 9.17 -10.17 5.27
C ARG A 137 8.23 -10.63 6.37
N ASN A 138 7.29 -9.77 6.81
CA ASN A 138 6.34 -10.10 7.88
C ASN A 138 5.20 -11.01 7.38
N LYS A 139 5.56 -12.24 7.04
CA LYS A 139 4.69 -13.33 6.58
C LYS A 139 5.13 -14.64 7.20
N MET A 140 4.29 -15.65 7.14
CA MET A 140 4.68 -16.99 7.56
C MET A 140 5.83 -17.50 6.69
N THR A 141 6.89 -18.03 7.30
CA THR A 141 8.00 -18.67 6.58
C THR A 141 7.55 -19.99 5.92
N ALA A 142 8.36 -20.54 5.02
CA ALA A 142 8.07 -21.85 4.43
C ALA A 142 7.94 -22.94 5.50
N GLN A 143 8.80 -22.91 6.52
CA GLN A 143 8.76 -23.86 7.63
C GLN A 143 7.50 -23.67 8.50
N GLU A 144 7.10 -22.43 8.77
CA GLU A 144 5.87 -22.14 9.51
C GLU A 144 4.63 -22.60 8.75
N LEU A 145 4.62 -22.46 7.42
CA LEU A 145 3.52 -22.98 6.57
C LEU A 145 3.44 -24.51 6.62
N ASP A 146 4.58 -25.21 6.56
CA ASP A 146 4.63 -26.67 6.62
C ASP A 146 4.16 -27.21 7.97
N ASN A 147 4.47 -26.51 9.06
CA ASN A 147 4.17 -26.92 10.42
C ASN A 147 2.82 -26.38 10.94
N ALA A 148 2.16 -25.51 10.19
CA ALA A 148 0.92 -24.88 10.65
C ALA A 148 -0.24 -25.91 10.68
N ASN A 149 -1.06 -25.81 11.73
CA ASN A 149 -2.30 -26.53 11.80
C ASN A 149 -3.40 -25.76 11.02
N PRO A 150 -3.98 -26.31 9.96
CA PRO A 150 -5.01 -25.62 9.19
C PRO A 150 -6.26 -25.26 10.01
N THR A 151 -6.56 -26.03 11.07
CA THR A 151 -7.66 -25.69 11.99
C THR A 151 -7.43 -24.37 12.72
N ASP A 152 -6.18 -24.04 13.05
CA ASP A 152 -5.86 -22.79 13.72
C ASP A 152 -6.00 -21.60 12.75
N MET A 153 -5.75 -21.79 11.46
CA MET A 153 -5.99 -20.76 10.42
C MET A 153 -7.49 -20.46 10.31
N VAL A 154 -8.34 -21.48 10.29
CA VAL A 154 -9.80 -21.32 10.30
C VAL A 154 -10.28 -20.60 11.56
N LYS A 155 -9.79 -21.03 12.73
CA LYS A 155 -10.13 -20.42 14.04
C LYS A 155 -9.72 -18.94 14.09
N LEU A 156 -8.58 -18.58 13.51
CA LEU A 156 -8.10 -17.19 13.49
C LEU A 156 -9.13 -16.28 12.82
N ILE A 157 -9.68 -16.67 11.67
CA ILE A 157 -10.69 -15.88 10.96
C ILE A 157 -12.05 -15.95 11.68
N SER A 158 -12.50 -17.13 12.12
CA SER A 158 -13.79 -17.28 12.80
C SER A 158 -13.84 -16.55 14.15
N SER A 159 -12.68 -16.28 14.77
CA SER A 159 -12.56 -15.54 16.03
C SER A 159 -12.65 -14.01 15.87
N LEU A 160 -12.59 -13.49 14.65
CA LEU A 160 -12.69 -12.03 14.41
C LEU A 160 -13.96 -11.43 15.04
N VAL A 161 -15.08 -12.15 15.01
CA VAL A 161 -16.36 -11.74 15.60
C VAL A 161 -16.33 -11.47 17.11
N ASN A 162 -15.23 -11.85 17.78
CA ASN A 162 -15.01 -11.59 19.21
C ASN A 162 -14.44 -10.19 19.49
N TYR A 163 -13.94 -9.49 18.47
CA TYR A 163 -13.29 -8.19 18.62
C TYR A 163 -14.20 -7.03 18.24
N LYS A 164 -13.94 -5.87 18.81
CA LYS A 164 -14.55 -4.60 18.38
C LYS A 164 -14.24 -4.35 16.90
N HIS A 165 -15.26 -3.96 16.14
CA HIS A 165 -15.13 -3.70 14.72
C HIS A 165 -16.13 -2.65 14.24
N GLU A 166 -15.87 -2.11 13.08
CA GLU A 166 -16.72 -1.14 12.41
C GLU A 166 -17.54 -1.84 11.31
N VAL A 167 -18.80 -1.42 11.15
CA VAL A 167 -19.67 -1.87 10.06
C VAL A 167 -19.95 -0.71 9.14
N ALA A 168 -19.72 -0.91 7.84
CA ALA A 168 -20.01 0.07 6.80
C ALA A 168 -20.92 -0.53 5.73
N TYR A 169 -21.97 0.20 5.38
CA TYR A 169 -22.91 -0.19 4.33
C TYR A 169 -23.02 0.90 3.26
N TYR A 170 -22.87 0.49 2.02
CA TYR A 170 -23.21 1.24 0.83
C TYR A 170 -24.31 0.46 0.08
N GLY A 171 -25.47 1.05 -0.18
CA GLY A 171 -26.54 0.36 -0.90
C GLY A 171 -27.86 1.14 -0.87
N PRO A 172 -28.90 0.65 -1.59
CA PRO A 172 -30.19 1.35 -1.71
C PRO A 172 -31.09 1.18 -0.49
N THR A 173 -30.82 0.23 0.42
CA THR A 173 -31.66 -0.05 1.60
C THR A 173 -31.49 1.04 2.65
N ASP A 174 -32.60 1.45 3.30
CA ASP A 174 -32.57 2.49 4.33
C ASP A 174 -31.81 2.06 5.61
N LEU A 175 -31.17 3.02 6.29
CA LEU A 175 -30.33 2.81 7.46
C LEU A 175 -31.02 1.96 8.54
N LYS A 176 -32.28 2.23 8.87
CA LYS A 176 -33.03 1.46 9.90
C LYS A 176 -33.12 -0.02 9.55
N GLN A 177 -33.37 -0.31 8.27
CA GLN A 177 -33.48 -1.69 7.79
C GLN A 177 -32.11 -2.38 7.76
N VAL A 178 -31.04 -1.64 7.41
CA VAL A 178 -29.67 -2.15 7.47
C VAL A 178 -29.29 -2.50 8.89
N ILE A 179 -29.55 -1.62 9.86
CA ILE A 179 -29.29 -1.88 11.28
C ILE A 179 -30.02 -3.15 11.73
N ALA A 180 -31.33 -3.24 11.49
CA ALA A 180 -32.11 -4.41 11.88
C ALA A 180 -31.63 -5.70 11.21
N MET A 181 -31.18 -5.63 9.95
CA MET A 181 -30.60 -6.77 9.22
C MET A 181 -29.28 -7.22 9.86
N VAL A 182 -28.38 -6.29 10.14
CA VAL A 182 -27.06 -6.60 10.76
C VAL A 182 -27.26 -7.14 12.16
N ASP A 183 -28.04 -6.49 13.00
CA ASP A 183 -28.32 -6.92 14.38
C ASP A 183 -28.91 -8.35 14.44
N LYS A 184 -29.76 -8.69 13.46
CA LYS A 184 -30.37 -10.02 13.40
C LYS A 184 -29.46 -11.11 12.88
N ASN A 185 -28.57 -10.81 11.94
CA ASN A 185 -27.85 -11.84 11.18
C ASN A 185 -26.34 -11.85 11.39
N HIS A 186 -25.73 -10.74 11.83
CA HIS A 186 -24.29 -10.70 12.14
C HIS A 186 -24.06 -11.21 13.58
N ARG A 187 -23.18 -12.18 13.69
CA ARG A 187 -22.86 -12.79 14.98
C ARG A 187 -21.69 -12.06 15.63
N THR A 188 -21.84 -11.78 16.91
CA THR A 188 -20.78 -11.22 17.74
C THR A 188 -20.73 -11.92 19.08
N ALA A 189 -19.60 -11.84 19.78
CA ALA A 189 -19.53 -12.22 21.19
C ALA A 189 -20.42 -11.28 22.03
N LYS A 190 -20.96 -11.79 23.15
CA LYS A 190 -21.73 -10.98 24.10
C LYS A 190 -20.97 -9.76 24.63
N LYS A 191 -19.66 -9.91 24.80
CA LYS A 191 -18.73 -8.84 25.17
C LYS A 191 -17.58 -8.86 24.18
N LEU A 192 -17.46 -7.78 23.39
CA LEU A 192 -16.38 -7.63 22.43
C LEU A 192 -15.09 -7.26 23.14
N ALA A 193 -14.01 -7.96 22.78
CA ALA A 193 -12.66 -7.65 23.23
C ALA A 193 -12.09 -6.45 22.44
N ASP A 194 -11.14 -5.76 23.05
CA ASP A 194 -10.31 -4.79 22.34
C ASP A 194 -9.42 -5.53 21.31
N VAL A 195 -9.13 -4.85 20.20
CA VAL A 195 -8.29 -5.42 19.15
C VAL A 195 -6.85 -5.62 19.65
N PRO A 196 -6.15 -6.68 19.18
CA PRO A 196 -4.75 -6.89 19.52
C PRO A 196 -3.87 -5.73 19.04
N ALA A 197 -2.90 -5.33 19.87
CA ALA A 197 -1.88 -4.39 19.47
C ALA A 197 -0.94 -5.03 18.45
N GLY A 198 -0.59 -4.27 17.40
CA GLY A 198 0.39 -4.66 16.40
C GLY A 198 1.74 -3.98 16.62
N ARG A 199 2.79 -4.57 16.05
CA ARG A 199 4.08 -3.91 15.90
C ARG A 199 4.10 -3.19 14.56
N GLU A 200 4.13 -1.86 14.58
CA GLU A 200 4.19 -1.04 13.37
C GLU A 200 5.56 -1.17 12.69
N TYR A 201 5.56 -0.98 11.37
CA TYR A 201 6.81 -0.84 10.61
C TYR A 201 7.26 0.62 10.70
N GLU A 202 8.52 0.82 11.09
CA GLU A 202 9.08 2.15 11.29
C GLU A 202 10.00 2.53 10.13
N GLU A 203 9.73 3.67 9.51
CA GLU A 203 10.59 4.26 8.48
C GLU A 203 11.93 4.69 9.08
N GLN A 204 13.02 4.08 8.59
CA GLN A 204 14.36 4.35 9.10
C GLN A 204 14.87 5.72 8.67
N LEU A 205 15.52 6.43 9.60
CA LEU A 205 16.18 7.70 9.31
C LEU A 205 17.39 7.49 8.39
N THR A 206 17.61 8.46 7.50
CA THR A 206 18.80 8.54 6.66
C THR A 206 19.79 9.52 7.27
N LYS A 207 20.80 9.02 7.98
CA LYS A 207 21.79 9.85 8.70
C LYS A 207 22.99 10.23 7.86
N GLU A 208 23.33 9.36 6.92
CA GLU A 208 24.48 9.48 6.02
C GLU A 208 24.14 8.84 4.67
N ASN A 209 24.94 9.11 3.65
CA ASN A 209 24.80 8.43 2.38
C ASN A 209 25.15 6.95 2.55
N GLU A 210 24.31 6.07 2.01
CA GLU A 210 24.55 4.63 1.95
C GLU A 210 24.01 4.05 0.65
N ILE A 211 24.59 2.94 0.22
CA ILE A 211 24.16 2.22 -0.99
C ILE A 211 23.76 0.81 -0.60
N LEU A 212 22.54 0.42 -0.95
CA LEU A 212 22.06 -0.96 -0.86
C LEU A 212 21.98 -1.53 -2.27
N ILE A 213 22.66 -2.65 -2.52
CA ILE A 213 22.60 -3.35 -3.81
C ILE A 213 22.07 -4.77 -3.59
N ALA A 214 21.04 -5.15 -4.35
CA ALA A 214 20.63 -6.53 -4.48
C ALA A 214 20.83 -7.02 -5.93
N PRO A 215 21.24 -8.30 -6.11
CA PRO A 215 21.58 -8.82 -7.42
C PRO A 215 20.32 -9.09 -8.26
N TYR A 216 20.35 -8.69 -9.53
CA TYR A 216 19.37 -9.09 -10.52
C TYR A 216 19.94 -8.99 -11.93
N GLN A 217 19.93 -10.08 -12.68
CA GLN A 217 20.45 -10.11 -14.05
C GLN A 217 19.45 -9.50 -15.04
N ALA A 218 19.66 -8.26 -15.41
CA ALA A 218 18.88 -7.56 -16.43
C ALA A 218 19.73 -6.46 -17.11
N LYS A 219 19.29 -6.04 -18.30
CA LYS A 219 19.91 -4.91 -19.04
C LYS A 219 19.63 -3.58 -18.36
N ASN A 220 18.51 -3.47 -17.65
CA ASN A 220 18.09 -2.26 -16.95
C ASN A 220 18.26 -2.45 -15.45
N ILE A 221 18.79 -1.42 -14.79
CA ILE A 221 18.76 -1.28 -13.34
C ILE A 221 17.47 -0.60 -12.92
N TYR A 222 17.03 -0.95 -11.73
CA TYR A 222 16.01 -0.20 -11.00
C TYR A 222 16.67 0.43 -9.78
N MET A 223 16.47 1.73 -9.61
CA MET A 223 17.06 2.46 -8.48
C MET A 223 16.04 3.41 -7.86
N ARG A 224 16.10 3.54 -6.54
CA ARG A 224 15.50 4.63 -5.78
C ARG A 224 16.53 5.28 -4.86
N GLN A 225 16.43 6.59 -4.74
CA GLN A 225 17.04 7.31 -3.62
C GLN A 225 15.95 7.50 -2.58
N TYR A 226 16.29 7.38 -1.32
CA TYR A 226 15.40 7.56 -0.18
C TYR A 226 16.07 8.46 0.86
N ASN A 227 15.35 9.47 1.33
CA ASN A 227 15.77 10.29 2.46
C ASN A 227 14.63 10.47 3.44
N ASN A 228 14.87 10.11 4.67
CA ASN A 228 14.01 10.39 5.80
C ASN A 228 14.81 11.12 6.88
N ASN A 229 14.50 12.38 7.11
CA ASN A 229 15.14 13.22 8.13
C ASN A 229 14.31 13.34 9.42
N GLY A 230 13.21 12.59 9.55
CA GLY A 230 12.32 12.59 10.70
C GLY A 230 11.27 13.70 10.71
N THR A 231 11.11 14.41 9.60
CA THR A 231 10.07 15.45 9.49
C THR A 231 8.68 14.84 9.69
N GLN A 232 7.94 15.36 10.65
CA GLN A 232 6.58 14.94 10.93
C GLN A 232 5.59 15.66 10.01
N TRP A 233 4.66 14.89 9.47
CA TRP A 233 3.59 15.43 8.65
C TRP A 233 2.61 16.28 9.48
N THR A 234 2.16 17.38 8.90
CA THR A 234 0.99 18.13 9.37
C THR A 234 0.11 18.53 8.19
N PRO A 235 -1.22 18.75 8.41
CA PRO A 235 -2.12 19.14 7.32
C PRO A 235 -1.72 20.45 6.62
N GLU A 236 -1.06 21.37 7.32
CA GLU A 236 -0.62 22.66 6.78
C GLU A 236 0.52 22.51 5.76
N ARG A 237 1.29 21.43 5.83
CA ARG A 237 2.36 21.12 4.88
C ARG A 237 1.86 20.56 3.56
N GLU A 238 0.70 19.86 3.60
CA GLU A 238 0.18 19.11 2.46
C GLU A 238 0.00 19.94 1.18
N PRO A 239 -0.47 21.21 1.20
CA PRO A 239 -0.60 22.00 -0.03
C PRO A 239 0.71 22.23 -0.78
N VAL A 240 1.79 22.53 -0.06
CA VAL A 240 3.12 22.74 -0.68
C VAL A 240 3.68 21.40 -1.17
N VAL A 241 3.55 20.34 -0.39
CA VAL A 241 3.96 18.98 -0.79
C VAL A 241 3.24 18.53 -2.05
N ALA A 242 1.92 18.70 -2.12
CA ALA A 242 1.12 18.30 -3.28
C ALA A 242 1.53 19.08 -4.54
N LEU A 243 1.74 20.40 -4.43
CA LEU A 243 2.16 21.21 -5.56
C LEU A 243 3.63 20.96 -5.95
N PHE A 244 4.51 20.72 -4.98
CA PHE A 244 5.89 20.30 -5.26
C PHE A 244 5.91 19.00 -6.07
N ASN A 245 5.15 18.00 -5.68
CA ASN A 245 5.06 16.74 -6.41
C ASN A 245 4.52 16.91 -7.83
N GLU A 246 3.52 17.78 -8.03
CA GLU A 246 2.96 18.08 -9.35
C GLU A 246 3.95 18.83 -10.25
N TYR A 247 4.79 19.70 -9.67
CA TYR A 247 5.80 20.47 -10.41
C TYR A 247 7.06 19.67 -10.69
N PHE A 248 7.60 19.01 -9.66
CA PHE A 248 8.91 18.36 -9.70
C PHE A 248 8.84 16.91 -10.17
N GLY A 249 7.83 16.15 -9.73
CA GLY A 249 7.95 14.72 -9.52
C GLY A 249 7.53 13.75 -10.60
N GLY A 250 6.27 13.69 -11.02
CA GLY A 250 5.77 12.43 -11.57
C GLY A 250 5.07 12.44 -12.92
N GLY A 251 4.81 13.58 -13.54
CA GLY A 251 4.10 13.67 -14.81
C GLY A 251 5.02 14.02 -15.98
N MET A 252 4.54 13.89 -17.22
CA MET A 252 5.31 14.20 -18.43
C MET A 252 5.83 15.65 -18.51
N ASN A 253 5.19 16.57 -17.80
CA ASN A 253 5.58 17.99 -17.78
C ASN A 253 6.42 18.36 -16.55
N THR A 254 6.79 17.41 -15.70
CA THR A 254 7.56 17.67 -14.49
C THR A 254 9.05 17.83 -14.77
N VAL A 255 9.74 18.49 -13.84
CA VAL A 255 11.19 18.71 -13.94
C VAL A 255 11.95 17.40 -14.12
N VAL A 256 11.67 16.38 -13.31
CA VAL A 256 12.36 15.09 -13.36
C VAL A 256 12.19 14.41 -14.72
N PHE A 257 10.99 14.37 -15.24
CA PHE A 257 10.71 13.74 -16.53
C PHE A 257 11.42 14.47 -17.68
N GLN A 258 11.36 15.80 -17.68
CA GLN A 258 11.97 16.62 -18.72
C GLN A 258 13.50 16.50 -18.68
N GLU A 259 14.13 16.55 -17.53
CA GLU A 259 15.59 16.51 -17.40
C GLU A 259 16.19 15.12 -17.66
N LEU A 260 15.58 14.05 -17.14
CA LEU A 260 16.14 12.71 -17.25
C LEU A 260 15.72 11.95 -18.48
N ARG A 261 14.48 12.11 -18.92
CA ARG A 261 13.97 11.35 -20.07
C ARG A 261 14.01 12.15 -21.37
N GLU A 262 13.35 13.31 -21.42
CA GLU A 262 13.16 14.05 -22.68
C GLU A 262 14.46 14.74 -23.14
N SER A 263 15.12 15.47 -22.26
CA SER A 263 16.30 16.27 -22.65
C SER A 263 17.56 15.43 -22.82
N ARG A 264 17.75 14.39 -22.02
CA ARG A 264 19.01 13.64 -21.95
C ARG A 264 18.90 12.16 -22.35
N GLY A 265 17.69 11.61 -22.45
CA GLY A 265 17.46 10.21 -22.81
C GLY A 265 18.18 9.22 -21.87
N LEU A 266 18.33 9.57 -20.59
CA LEU A 266 19.07 8.77 -19.61
C LEU A 266 18.24 7.63 -19.02
N ALA A 267 16.95 7.83 -18.82
CA ALA A 267 16.08 6.88 -18.15
C ALA A 267 14.85 6.54 -19.00
N TYR A 268 14.46 5.27 -18.98
CA TYR A 268 13.18 4.83 -19.54
C TYR A 268 12.01 5.32 -18.69
N ASN A 269 12.17 5.26 -17.36
CA ASN A 269 11.23 5.78 -16.40
C ASN A 269 11.98 6.58 -15.33
N ALA A 270 11.50 7.78 -15.03
CA ALA A 270 12.05 8.64 -13.99
C ALA A 270 10.93 9.41 -13.32
N PHE A 271 10.90 9.40 -12.00
CA PHE A 271 10.01 10.25 -11.20
C PHE A 271 10.61 10.50 -9.80
N ALA A 272 10.08 11.50 -9.13
CA ALA A 272 10.36 11.77 -7.74
C ALA A 272 9.07 12.05 -6.99
N ALA A 273 9.08 11.86 -5.69
CA ALA A 273 7.99 12.25 -4.83
C ALA A 273 8.51 12.61 -3.43
N TYR A 274 7.91 13.60 -2.84
CA TYR A 274 7.95 13.80 -1.41
C TYR A 274 6.72 13.14 -0.81
N VAL A 275 6.93 12.08 -0.06
CA VAL A 275 5.89 11.14 0.36
C VAL A 275 5.39 11.55 1.74
N THR A 276 4.08 11.71 1.88
CA THR A 276 3.40 11.93 3.15
C THR A 276 2.93 10.61 3.74
N PRO A 277 2.91 10.46 5.07
CA PRO A 277 2.54 9.21 5.70
C PRO A 277 1.05 8.91 5.55
N SER A 278 0.68 7.63 5.67
CA SER A 278 -0.71 7.19 5.71
C SER A 278 -1.31 7.18 7.12
N ARG A 279 -0.47 7.34 8.15
CA ARG A 279 -0.86 7.32 9.57
C ARG A 279 -0.18 8.46 10.33
N LYS A 280 -0.88 9.01 11.32
CA LYS A 280 -0.32 10.02 12.23
C LYS A 280 0.87 9.44 13.00
N GLY A 281 1.90 10.27 13.17
CA GLY A 281 3.12 9.89 13.92
C GLY A 281 4.21 9.24 13.08
N HIS A 282 3.94 8.94 11.80
CA HIS A 282 4.96 8.51 10.84
C HIS A 282 5.59 9.71 10.14
N PRO A 283 6.88 9.63 9.74
CA PRO A 283 7.56 10.72 9.08
C PRO A 283 7.19 10.85 7.60
N GLU A 284 7.40 12.05 7.06
CA GLU A 284 7.52 12.29 5.63
C GLU A 284 8.90 11.82 5.14
N PHE A 285 9.01 11.50 3.85
CA PHE A 285 10.30 11.19 3.25
C PHE A 285 10.37 11.55 1.76
N ALA A 286 11.56 11.89 1.29
CA ALA A 286 11.83 12.10 -0.12
C ALA A 286 12.20 10.79 -0.80
N MET A 287 11.73 10.60 -2.04
CA MET A 287 12.18 9.49 -2.88
C MET A 287 12.32 9.90 -4.34
N THR A 288 13.30 9.31 -5.01
CA THR A 288 13.43 9.34 -6.48
C THR A 288 13.36 7.93 -7.03
N HIS A 289 13.05 7.80 -8.30
CA HIS A 289 13.02 6.52 -8.99
C HIS A 289 13.55 6.65 -10.41
N ILE A 290 14.38 5.70 -10.82
CA ILE A 290 14.79 5.52 -12.21
C ILE A 290 14.77 4.05 -12.60
N ILE A 291 14.43 3.83 -13.87
CA ILE A 291 14.72 2.62 -14.64
C ILE A 291 15.61 3.04 -15.80
N SER A 292 16.83 2.56 -15.83
CA SER A 292 17.84 2.96 -16.82
C SER A 292 18.68 1.78 -17.26
N GLN A 293 19.42 1.94 -18.36
CA GLN A 293 20.46 1.00 -18.75
C GLN A 293 21.61 1.04 -17.74
N ASN A 294 22.30 -0.08 -17.56
CA ASN A 294 23.37 -0.21 -16.57
C ASN A 294 24.48 0.86 -16.76
N ASP A 295 24.89 1.13 -17.99
CA ASP A 295 25.93 2.10 -18.34
C ASP A 295 25.53 3.56 -18.14
N LYS A 296 24.23 3.85 -18.07
CA LYS A 296 23.71 5.21 -17.84
C LYS A 296 23.38 5.52 -16.38
N MET A 297 23.51 4.55 -15.50
CA MET A 297 23.10 4.70 -14.08
C MET A 297 23.80 5.89 -13.41
N MET A 298 25.14 6.01 -13.60
CA MET A 298 25.90 7.08 -12.95
C MET A 298 25.53 8.46 -13.45
N ASP A 299 25.19 8.60 -14.75
CA ASP A 299 24.68 9.86 -15.32
C ASP A 299 23.29 10.20 -14.78
N CYS A 300 22.44 9.19 -14.59
CA CYS A 300 21.16 9.36 -13.90
C CYS A 300 21.36 9.88 -12.46
N ILE A 301 22.25 9.26 -11.69
CA ILE A 301 22.54 9.68 -10.29
C ILE A 301 23.04 11.13 -10.27
N ARG A 302 24.02 11.47 -11.09
CA ARG A 302 24.55 12.84 -11.19
C ARG A 302 23.50 13.86 -11.55
N THR A 303 22.65 13.54 -12.54
CA THR A 303 21.57 14.43 -12.98
C THR A 303 20.51 14.59 -11.89
N PHE A 304 20.09 13.49 -11.24
CA PHE A 304 19.15 13.57 -10.13
C PHE A 304 19.68 14.41 -8.98
N ASN A 305 20.92 14.14 -8.55
CA ASN A 305 21.52 14.91 -7.46
C ASN A 305 21.57 16.42 -7.81
N ALA A 306 21.93 16.76 -9.05
CA ALA A 306 21.97 18.15 -9.48
C ALA A 306 20.60 18.84 -9.42
N ILE A 307 19.53 18.19 -9.88
CA ILE A 307 18.17 18.81 -9.86
C ILE A 307 17.50 18.73 -8.48
N VAL A 308 17.93 17.82 -7.60
CA VAL A 308 17.51 17.75 -6.20
C VAL A 308 18.24 18.77 -5.35
N ASP A 309 19.51 19.10 -5.65
CA ASP A 309 20.28 20.13 -4.97
C ASP A 309 19.92 21.56 -5.42
N THR A 310 19.41 21.69 -6.64
CA THR A 310 18.97 22.98 -7.19
C THR A 310 17.84 22.74 -8.20
N VAL A 311 16.61 22.90 -7.75
CA VAL A 311 15.45 22.69 -8.61
C VAL A 311 15.43 23.68 -9.77
N PRO A 312 15.34 23.23 -11.03
CA PRO A 312 15.14 24.11 -12.17
C PRO A 312 13.86 24.94 -12.02
N GLN A 313 13.97 26.25 -12.23
CA GLN A 313 12.87 27.18 -12.03
C GLN A 313 12.25 27.58 -13.38
N SER A 314 10.94 27.43 -13.50
CA SER A 314 10.15 27.83 -14.65
C SER A 314 8.77 28.28 -14.22
N GLU A 315 8.50 29.57 -14.29
CA GLU A 315 7.19 30.15 -13.97
C GLU A 315 6.08 29.55 -14.83
N ARG A 316 6.37 29.27 -16.11
CA ARG A 316 5.40 28.61 -17.00
C ARG A 316 5.07 27.20 -16.55
N ALA A 317 6.06 26.37 -16.23
CA ALA A 317 5.85 25.00 -15.76
C ALA A 317 5.14 24.99 -14.41
N PHE A 318 5.49 25.91 -13.50
CA PHE A 318 4.84 26.08 -12.21
C PHE A 318 3.36 26.46 -12.36
N ALA A 319 3.03 27.42 -13.22
CA ALA A 319 1.63 27.81 -13.48
C ALA A 319 0.80 26.64 -14.03
N LEU A 320 1.39 25.85 -14.94
CA LEU A 320 0.74 24.64 -15.47
C LEU A 320 0.52 23.58 -14.38
N ALA A 321 1.51 23.31 -13.54
CA ALA A 321 1.40 22.38 -12.43
C ALA A 321 0.30 22.79 -11.47
N LYS A 322 0.27 24.07 -11.06
CA LYS A 322 -0.79 24.61 -10.20
C LYS A 322 -2.18 24.43 -10.80
N GLN A 323 -2.34 24.78 -12.08
CA GLN A 323 -3.61 24.62 -12.79
C GLN A 323 -4.03 23.15 -12.92
N SER A 324 -3.07 22.25 -13.22
CA SER A 324 -3.29 20.80 -13.30
C SER A 324 -3.81 20.26 -11.97
N LEU A 325 -3.15 20.58 -10.87
CA LEU A 325 -3.53 20.14 -9.53
C LEU A 325 -4.93 20.66 -9.13
N MET A 326 -5.21 21.94 -9.39
CA MET A 326 -6.53 22.53 -9.12
C MET A 326 -7.63 21.83 -9.92
N LYS A 327 -7.41 21.59 -11.21
CA LYS A 327 -8.38 20.88 -12.07
C LYS A 327 -8.60 19.45 -11.59
N ARG A 328 -7.53 18.71 -11.23
CA ARG A 328 -7.60 17.34 -10.76
C ARG A 328 -8.44 17.27 -9.48
N ILE A 329 -8.20 18.13 -8.50
CA ILE A 329 -8.99 18.18 -7.26
C ILE A 329 -10.44 18.54 -7.54
N ALA A 330 -10.70 19.56 -8.38
CA ALA A 330 -12.06 20.00 -8.69
C ALA A 330 -12.89 18.96 -9.45
N THR A 331 -12.23 18.08 -10.21
CA THR A 331 -12.91 17.04 -11.01
C THR A 331 -12.93 15.67 -10.35
N GLU A 332 -12.14 15.46 -9.30
CA GLU A 332 -12.12 14.20 -8.54
C GLU A 332 -13.52 13.90 -7.97
N ARG A 333 -13.96 12.67 -8.15
CA ARG A 333 -15.22 12.18 -7.61
C ARG A 333 -14.94 10.91 -6.78
N THR A 334 -15.05 11.05 -5.48
CA THR A 334 -15.03 9.90 -4.57
C THR A 334 -16.42 9.30 -4.52
N THR A 335 -16.57 8.06 -4.97
CA THR A 335 -17.87 7.41 -5.11
C THR A 335 -17.89 6.04 -4.45
N LYS A 336 -19.10 5.53 -4.16
CA LYS A 336 -19.32 4.18 -3.61
C LYS A 336 -18.52 3.96 -2.30
N THR A 337 -17.94 2.79 -2.17
CA THR A 337 -17.14 2.38 -0.99
C THR A 337 -15.83 3.15 -0.85
N ALA A 338 -15.33 3.81 -1.91
CA ALA A 338 -14.15 4.67 -1.81
C ALA A 338 -14.33 5.84 -0.82
N ILE A 339 -15.58 6.26 -0.56
CA ILE A 339 -15.89 7.27 0.47
C ILE A 339 -15.48 6.77 1.86
N PHE A 340 -15.77 5.49 2.18
CA PHE A 340 -15.36 4.88 3.46
C PHE A 340 -13.84 4.81 3.60
N ALA A 341 -13.14 4.43 2.51
CA ALA A 341 -11.69 4.36 2.52
C ALA A 341 -11.06 5.76 2.73
N LYS A 342 -11.57 6.79 2.05
CA LYS A 342 -11.10 8.17 2.20
C LYS A 342 -11.34 8.71 3.61
N TYR A 343 -12.51 8.42 4.18
CA TYR A 343 -12.83 8.77 5.57
C TYR A 343 -11.92 8.06 6.57
N ALA A 344 -11.71 6.75 6.39
CA ALA A 344 -10.81 5.97 7.25
C ALA A 344 -9.35 6.49 7.17
N GLN A 345 -8.87 6.87 5.99
CA GLN A 345 -7.55 7.47 5.81
C GLN A 345 -7.43 8.81 6.55
N ALA A 346 -8.44 9.68 6.45
CA ALA A 346 -8.46 10.94 7.19
C ALA A 346 -8.37 10.70 8.71
N LYS A 347 -9.14 9.75 9.24
CA LYS A 347 -9.08 9.37 10.66
C LYS A 347 -7.70 8.85 11.08
N GLU A 348 -7.04 8.04 10.25
CA GLU A 348 -5.68 7.54 10.53
C GLU A 348 -4.65 8.66 10.57
N LEU A 349 -4.83 9.71 9.77
CA LEU A 349 -4.03 10.93 9.82
C LEU A 349 -4.39 11.86 10.99
N GLY A 350 -5.48 11.58 11.70
CA GLY A 350 -5.97 12.39 12.82
C GLY A 350 -6.72 13.66 12.40
N ILE A 351 -7.30 13.66 11.19
CA ILE A 351 -8.15 14.74 10.67
C ILE A 351 -9.57 14.22 10.43
N ASP A 352 -10.56 15.12 10.41
CA ASP A 352 -12.00 14.82 10.26
C ASP A 352 -12.62 15.47 9.01
N TYR A 353 -11.77 15.91 8.07
CA TYR A 353 -12.18 16.60 6.85
C TYR A 353 -11.39 16.06 5.63
N ASP A 354 -11.84 16.43 4.42
CA ASP A 354 -11.13 16.12 3.18
C ASP A 354 -9.92 17.05 3.00
N ILE A 355 -8.70 16.51 3.08
CA ILE A 355 -7.45 17.26 2.91
C ILE A 355 -7.36 17.98 1.54
N ASN A 356 -8.04 17.47 0.51
CA ASN A 356 -8.10 18.13 -0.79
C ASN A 356 -8.69 19.55 -0.71
N ARG A 357 -9.58 19.79 0.26
CA ARG A 357 -10.12 21.13 0.50
C ARG A 357 -9.00 22.09 0.95
N THR A 358 -8.20 21.67 1.92
CA THR A 358 -7.05 22.47 2.41
C THR A 358 -6.06 22.78 1.29
N ILE A 359 -5.76 21.74 0.46
CA ILE A 359 -4.87 21.91 -0.69
C ILE A 359 -5.48 22.93 -1.66
N TYR A 360 -6.72 22.75 -2.08
CA TYR A 360 -7.38 23.59 -3.08
C TYR A 360 -7.47 25.07 -2.64
N GLU A 361 -7.82 25.33 -1.38
CA GLU A 361 -7.95 26.67 -0.82
C GLU A 361 -6.58 27.39 -0.70
N ALA A 362 -5.51 26.65 -0.45
CA ALA A 362 -4.16 27.20 -0.30
C ALA A 362 -3.44 27.47 -1.65
N LEU A 363 -3.72 26.66 -2.69
CA LEU A 363 -3.02 26.71 -3.97
C LEU A 363 -2.87 28.09 -4.60
N PRO A 364 -3.88 29.00 -4.61
CA PRO A 364 -3.74 30.32 -5.21
C PRO A 364 -2.58 31.14 -4.63
N ASN A 365 -2.29 30.96 -3.34
CA ASN A 365 -1.30 31.75 -2.60
C ASN A 365 0.12 31.15 -2.62
N ILE A 366 0.31 29.90 -3.08
CA ILE A 366 1.63 29.28 -3.15
C ILE A 366 2.37 29.81 -4.39
N THR A 367 3.62 30.21 -4.21
CA THR A 367 4.51 30.76 -5.22
C THR A 367 5.56 29.74 -5.66
N LEU A 368 6.25 29.98 -6.78
CA LEU A 368 7.40 29.18 -7.20
C LEU A 368 8.52 29.22 -6.12
N GLN A 369 8.68 30.35 -5.46
CA GLN A 369 9.68 30.48 -4.38
C GLN A 369 9.36 29.61 -3.16
N ASP A 370 8.09 29.36 -2.86
CA ASP A 370 7.69 28.42 -1.79
C ASP A 370 8.09 26.98 -2.17
N ILE A 371 7.99 26.62 -3.46
CA ILE A 371 8.44 25.31 -3.97
C ILE A 371 9.96 25.18 -3.89
N VAL A 372 10.71 26.22 -4.29
CA VAL A 372 12.18 26.26 -4.18
C VAL A 372 12.63 26.14 -2.73
N LYS A 373 11.99 26.91 -1.84
CA LYS A 373 12.26 26.86 -0.40
C LYS A 373 11.97 25.46 0.17
N PHE A 374 10.83 24.87 -0.20
CA PHE A 374 10.46 23.52 0.24
C PHE A 374 11.52 22.48 -0.15
N GLU A 375 11.98 22.53 -1.40
CA GLU A 375 13.02 21.62 -1.89
C GLU A 375 14.33 21.81 -1.10
N GLN A 376 14.79 23.04 -0.94
CA GLN A 376 16.03 23.37 -0.20
C GLN A 376 15.98 22.89 1.25
N GLU A 377 14.84 23.03 1.92
CA GLU A 377 14.70 22.63 3.31
C GLU A 377 14.60 21.10 3.47
N ASN A 378 13.99 20.40 2.52
CA ASN A 378 13.58 19.00 2.68
C ASN A 378 14.36 18.00 1.81
N MET A 379 14.97 18.41 0.70
CA MET A 379 15.62 17.50 -0.23
C MET A 379 17.06 17.90 -0.58
N ALA A 380 17.36 19.18 -0.78
CA ALA A 380 18.69 19.64 -1.21
C ALA A 380 19.76 19.31 -0.18
N HIS A 381 20.90 18.82 -0.67
CA HIS A 381 22.09 18.52 0.14
C HIS A 381 21.85 17.58 1.33
N LYS A 382 20.76 16.78 1.27
CA LYS A 382 20.47 15.76 2.28
C LYS A 382 21.23 14.46 1.98
N PRO A 383 21.53 13.63 2.98
CA PRO A 383 22.03 12.29 2.72
C PRO A 383 20.94 11.43 2.11
N TYR A 384 21.33 10.54 1.20
CA TYR A 384 20.39 9.61 0.54
C TYR A 384 20.85 8.15 0.70
N ARG A 385 19.87 7.28 0.89
CA ARG A 385 20.03 5.83 0.73
C ARG A 385 19.72 5.48 -0.71
N TYR A 386 20.75 5.03 -1.45
CA TYR A 386 20.62 4.57 -2.82
C TYR A 386 20.29 3.08 -2.81
N ILE A 387 19.14 2.72 -3.35
CA ILE A 387 18.58 1.35 -3.33
C ILE A 387 18.58 0.86 -4.77
N ILE A 388 19.49 -0.05 -5.09
CA ILE A 388 19.83 -0.46 -6.46
C ILE A 388 19.56 -1.95 -6.64
N LEU A 389 18.74 -2.31 -7.64
CA LEU A 389 18.56 -3.67 -8.11
C LEU A 389 19.21 -3.82 -9.48
N GLY A 390 20.26 -4.63 -9.58
CA GLY A 390 20.99 -4.82 -10.84
C GLY A 390 22.09 -5.87 -10.76
N ASP A 391 22.73 -6.11 -11.88
CA ASP A 391 23.89 -7.01 -11.97
C ASP A 391 25.17 -6.21 -11.72
N GLU A 392 25.82 -6.46 -10.59
CA GLU A 392 27.05 -5.77 -10.16
C GLU A 392 28.17 -5.80 -11.21
N LYS A 393 28.22 -6.84 -12.05
CA LYS A 393 29.23 -6.95 -13.13
C LYS A 393 29.07 -5.86 -14.19
N ASN A 394 27.89 -5.30 -14.30
CA ASN A 394 27.53 -4.27 -15.26
C ASN A 394 27.42 -2.87 -14.64
N LEU A 395 27.74 -2.71 -13.35
CA LEU A 395 27.69 -1.45 -12.62
C LEU A 395 29.08 -0.86 -12.40
N ASP A 396 29.19 0.47 -12.43
CA ASP A 396 30.43 1.18 -12.05
C ASP A 396 30.54 1.23 -10.50
N ILE A 397 30.96 0.10 -9.92
CA ILE A 397 31.11 -0.07 -8.47
C ILE A 397 32.09 0.94 -7.89
N LYS A 398 33.20 1.25 -8.60
CA LYS A 398 34.18 2.22 -8.11
C LYS A 398 33.61 3.62 -8.00
N ALA A 399 32.79 4.03 -8.96
CA ALA A 399 32.13 5.32 -8.92
C ALA A 399 31.04 5.36 -7.81
N LEU A 400 30.33 4.26 -7.57
CA LEU A 400 29.38 4.14 -6.46
C LEU A 400 30.07 4.24 -5.11
N GLU A 401 31.20 3.57 -4.91
CA GLU A 401 32.01 3.60 -3.67
C GLU A 401 32.52 5.02 -3.35
N GLN A 402 32.66 5.90 -4.34
CA GLN A 402 32.97 7.31 -4.11
C GLN A 402 31.78 8.11 -3.55
N ILE A 403 30.55 7.65 -3.75
CA ILE A 403 29.35 8.30 -3.22
C ILE A 403 29.14 7.86 -1.76
N ALA A 404 29.19 6.55 -1.49
CA ALA A 404 28.93 6.00 -0.17
C ALA A 404 29.38 4.52 -0.04
N PRO A 405 29.51 4.00 1.19
CA PRO A 405 29.73 2.58 1.43
C PRO A 405 28.60 1.73 0.82
N ILE A 406 28.98 0.60 0.20
CA ILE A 406 28.03 -0.34 -0.42
C ILE A 406 27.75 -1.50 0.54
N LYS A 407 26.46 -1.68 0.84
CA LYS A 407 25.93 -2.86 1.52
C LYS A 407 25.24 -3.76 0.50
N ARG A 408 25.72 -4.99 0.38
CA ARG A 408 25.12 -6.02 -0.49
C ARG A 408 24.06 -6.78 0.28
N ILE A 409 22.87 -6.88 -0.30
CA ILE A 409 21.69 -7.54 0.30
C ILE A 409 21.33 -8.71 -0.61
N SER A 410 21.25 -9.91 -0.08
CA SER A 410 20.88 -11.09 -0.88
C SER A 410 19.37 -11.12 -1.21
N THR A 411 19.01 -11.90 -2.22
CA THR A 411 17.61 -12.15 -2.55
C THR A 411 16.86 -12.77 -1.36
N GLU A 412 17.49 -13.67 -0.62
CA GLU A 412 16.93 -14.29 0.58
C GLU A 412 16.66 -13.25 1.67
N GLU A 413 17.60 -12.33 1.87
CA GLU A 413 17.43 -11.26 2.87
C GLU A 413 16.25 -10.34 2.55
N ILE A 414 16.07 -9.93 1.30
CA ILE A 414 14.97 -9.01 0.95
C ILE A 414 13.59 -9.68 1.03
N PHE A 415 13.49 -11.00 0.77
CA PHE A 415 12.24 -11.74 0.86
C PHE A 415 11.98 -12.38 2.22
N GLY A 416 13.00 -12.50 3.09
CA GLY A 416 12.88 -13.03 4.45
C GLY A 416 12.75 -14.56 4.50
N ASN A 417 13.47 -15.23 3.62
CA ASN A 417 13.53 -16.71 3.60
C ASN A 417 14.82 -17.19 4.26
#